data_0ccc927b6dd13cda3556ced239d22104
#
_entry.id   0ccc927b6dd13cda3556ced239d22104
#
_cell.length_a   1.000
_cell.length_b   1.000
_cell.length_c   1.000
_cell.angle_alpha   90.00
_cell.angle_beta   90.00
_cell.angle_gamma   90.00
#
_symmetry.space_group_name_H-M   'P 1'
#
loop_
_entity.id
_entity.type
_entity.pdbx_description
1 polymer ?
#
loop_
_entity_poly.entity_id
_entity_poly.type
_entity_poly.pdbx_seq_one_letter_code
_entity_poly.pdbx_strand_id
1 'polypeptide(L)'
;RVLGNSEDAYALSQRQIQLGGGRTVKLADVAKVRDGYSERTSISKVGDKEVVNFAMSRAKGASDVTVYEDALEKIKEIEAENPGVKFIPLFNTVKYTKEQYESAMAAMIEGAILAVVVVFFFLRDWRATAISAVAIPLSAIPTFWFMDLLGFNLNQLSLLALALVAGVLVDDAIVEIENIVRHMRMGKTAYQASIDAADEIGLPVVATSFCIVAVFFPVGAMPGISGQFFKNFGFTVVVAVLMSLAVARMITPMLAAYFLKAHGEAAHGEGPLMDRYMNVLRWSLDRGKMYAAREGLEGPRHRWLYVLSLLLVVLLALAVS
;
A
#
# COMPACT_ATOMS: atom_id res chain seq x y z
N ARG A 1 43.50 -3.35 -5.60
CA ARG A 1 43.53 -2.37 -4.49
C ARG A 1 44.97 -2.30 -4.02
N VAL A 2 45.63 -1.16 -4.27
CA VAL A 2 47.03 -0.96 -3.79
C VAL A 2 46.92 -0.47 -2.36
N LEU A 3 47.40 -1.24 -1.41
CA LEU A 3 47.55 -0.83 -0.01
C LEU A 3 48.82 0.01 0.09
N GLY A 4 48.67 1.33 0.02
CA GLY A 4 49.79 2.28 0.09
C GLY A 4 49.92 2.98 1.44
N ASN A 5 49.24 2.47 2.48
CA ASN A 5 49.27 3.09 3.80
C ASN A 5 50.59 2.73 4.53
N SER A 6 51.19 3.71 5.19
CA SER A 6 52.27 3.45 6.15
C SER A 6 51.67 3.12 7.51
N GLU A 7 52.28 2.22 8.25
CA GLU A 7 51.77 1.74 9.55
C GLU A 7 51.89 2.81 10.63
N ASP A 8 52.91 3.65 10.57
CA ASP A 8 53.15 4.73 11.53
C ASP A 8 53.76 6.00 10.89
N ALA A 9 53.83 7.07 11.64
CA ALA A 9 54.41 8.34 11.22
C ALA A 9 55.91 8.23 10.88
N TYR A 10 56.66 7.31 11.57
CA TYR A 10 58.05 7.11 11.29
C TYR A 10 58.26 6.42 9.93
N ALA A 11 57.53 5.34 9.66
CA ALA A 11 57.58 4.63 8.38
C ALA A 11 57.18 5.57 7.23
N LEU A 12 56.18 6.42 7.45
CA LEU A 12 55.78 7.46 6.48
C LEU A 12 56.91 8.48 6.24
N SER A 13 57.64 8.90 7.30
CA SER A 13 58.72 9.85 7.23
C SER A 13 59.90 9.35 6.39
N GLN A 14 60.19 8.05 6.40
CA GLN A 14 61.25 7.39 5.66
C GLN A 14 60.91 7.13 4.18
N ARG A 15 59.69 7.41 3.76
CA ARG A 15 59.24 7.15 2.39
C ARG A 15 60.01 8.05 1.39
N GLN A 16 60.49 7.42 0.32
CA GLN A 16 61.24 8.12 -0.72
C GLN A 16 60.27 8.78 -1.71
N ILE A 17 60.52 10.05 -1.99
CA ILE A 17 59.77 10.84 -2.98
C ILE A 17 60.72 11.08 -4.16
N GLN A 18 60.27 10.76 -5.35
CA GLN A 18 61.00 11.07 -6.57
C GLN A 18 60.80 12.54 -6.97
N LEU A 19 61.91 13.28 -6.99
CA LEU A 19 61.99 14.61 -7.57
C LEU A 19 62.41 14.48 -9.04
N GLY A 20 61.91 15.32 -9.92
CA GLY A 20 62.27 15.30 -11.34
C GLY A 20 63.81 15.20 -11.54
N GLY A 21 64.25 14.49 -12.60
CA GLY A 21 65.68 14.33 -12.90
C GLY A 21 66.38 13.18 -12.17
N GLY A 22 65.63 12.17 -11.69
CA GLY A 22 66.19 10.95 -11.08
C GLY A 22 66.65 11.10 -9.63
N ARG A 23 66.39 12.22 -8.99
CA ARG A 23 66.71 12.43 -7.57
C ARG A 23 65.61 11.95 -6.68
N THR A 24 65.94 11.22 -5.64
CA THR A 24 65.02 10.77 -4.57
C THR A 24 65.44 11.42 -3.25
N VAL A 25 64.44 11.88 -2.49
CA VAL A 25 64.62 12.39 -1.12
C VAL A 25 63.66 11.72 -0.20
N LYS A 26 63.98 11.62 1.09
CA LYS A 26 63.05 11.12 2.10
C LYS A 26 62.01 12.21 2.39
N LEU A 27 60.79 11.77 2.73
CA LEU A 27 59.76 12.72 3.14
C LEU A 27 60.20 13.54 4.35
N ALA A 28 60.93 12.96 5.27
CA ALA A 28 61.47 13.63 6.45
C ALA A 28 62.43 14.81 6.12
N ASP A 29 63.06 14.80 4.93
CA ASP A 29 63.99 15.86 4.52
C ASP A 29 63.29 17.13 4.02
N VAL A 30 62.04 16.96 3.58
CA VAL A 30 61.23 18.04 2.97
C VAL A 30 59.97 18.37 3.75
N ALA A 31 59.53 17.51 4.68
CA ALA A 31 58.34 17.68 5.48
C ALA A 31 58.49 17.16 6.90
N LYS A 32 57.80 17.82 7.85
CA LYS A 32 57.74 17.35 9.24
C LYS A 32 56.53 16.42 9.40
N VAL A 33 56.80 15.10 9.52
CA VAL A 33 55.79 14.08 9.75
C VAL A 33 55.58 13.95 11.25
N ARG A 34 54.32 14.09 11.68
CA ARG A 34 53.90 13.93 13.08
C ARG A 34 52.68 13.04 13.13
N ASP A 35 52.63 12.20 14.13
CA ASP A 35 51.39 11.56 14.54
C ASP A 35 50.55 12.57 15.29
N GLY A 36 49.27 12.70 14.90
CA GLY A 36 48.40 13.70 15.48
C GLY A 36 46.97 13.60 14.91
N TYR A 37 46.12 14.46 15.41
CA TYR A 37 44.77 14.54 14.94
C TYR A 37 44.67 15.41 13.67
N SER A 38 43.76 15.06 12.77
CA SER A 38 43.40 15.91 11.64
C SER A 38 42.80 17.22 12.11
N GLU A 39 42.88 18.26 11.30
CA GLU A 39 42.27 19.55 11.60
C GLU A 39 40.76 19.39 11.87
N ARG A 40 40.30 20.00 12.93
CA ARG A 40 38.88 19.98 13.30
C ARG A 40 38.06 20.76 12.28
N THR A 41 37.35 20.07 11.42
CA THR A 41 36.46 20.67 10.41
C THR A 41 35.01 20.84 10.90
N SER A 42 34.62 20.13 11.96
CA SER A 42 33.27 20.19 12.52
C SER A 42 33.27 20.02 14.03
N ILE A 43 32.32 20.61 14.70
CA ILE A 43 32.05 20.47 16.13
C ILE A 43 30.60 20.06 16.27
N SER A 44 30.35 18.95 16.95
CA SER A 44 28.99 18.49 17.31
C SER A 44 28.73 18.78 18.79
N LYS A 45 27.56 19.36 19.08
CA LYS A 45 27.13 19.66 20.46
C LYS A 45 25.70 19.19 20.68
N VAL A 46 25.43 18.71 21.89
CA VAL A 46 24.08 18.48 22.40
C VAL A 46 23.91 19.36 23.64
N GLY A 47 23.11 20.42 23.52
CA GLY A 47 23.11 21.52 24.46
C GLY A 47 24.49 22.22 24.47
N ASP A 48 25.11 22.35 25.66
CA ASP A 48 26.43 22.97 25.83
C ASP A 48 27.60 21.97 25.84
N LYS A 49 27.33 20.66 25.73
CA LYS A 49 28.35 19.61 25.79
C LYS A 49 28.79 19.21 24.39
N GLU A 50 30.12 19.13 24.18
CA GLU A 50 30.69 18.54 22.97
C GLU A 50 30.44 17.03 22.99
N VAL A 51 30.05 16.50 21.83
CA VAL A 51 29.74 15.08 21.61
C VAL A 51 30.38 14.58 20.34
N VAL A 52 30.64 13.28 20.27
CA VAL A 52 30.99 12.60 19.03
C VAL A 52 29.72 12.17 18.33
N ASN A 53 29.50 12.65 17.12
CA ASN A 53 28.36 12.28 16.30
C ASN A 53 28.78 11.27 15.24
N PHE A 54 27.97 10.23 15.06
CA PHE A 54 28.13 9.27 13.97
C PHE A 54 26.77 8.90 13.42
N ALA A 55 26.74 8.49 12.16
CA ALA A 55 25.53 8.03 11.49
C ALA A 55 25.73 6.59 11.03
N MET A 56 24.71 5.78 11.25
CA MET A 56 24.62 4.42 10.72
C MET A 56 23.63 4.40 9.55
N SER A 57 24.05 3.81 8.44
CA SER A 57 23.21 3.66 7.26
C SER A 57 23.18 2.19 6.85
N ARG A 58 22.03 1.74 6.38
CA ARG A 58 21.91 0.38 5.86
C ARG A 58 22.69 0.19 4.56
N ALA A 59 23.21 -0.99 4.35
CA ALA A 59 23.73 -1.40 3.05
C ALA A 59 22.57 -1.60 2.05
N LYS A 60 22.87 -1.50 0.75
CA LYS A 60 21.87 -1.74 -0.29
C LYS A 60 21.28 -3.16 -0.16
N GLY A 61 19.97 -3.25 -0.05
CA GLY A 61 19.26 -4.53 0.11
C GLY A 61 19.05 -4.98 1.56
N ALA A 62 19.64 -4.30 2.56
CA ALA A 62 19.38 -4.60 3.96
C ALA A 62 18.07 -3.94 4.45
N SER A 63 17.47 -4.51 5.48
CA SER A 63 16.31 -3.95 6.17
C SER A 63 16.72 -2.85 7.14
N ASP A 64 16.10 -1.66 7.03
CA ASP A 64 16.33 -0.55 7.96
C ASP A 64 15.95 -0.92 9.40
N VAL A 65 14.89 -1.70 9.56
CA VAL A 65 14.38 -2.11 10.88
C VAL A 65 15.35 -3.07 11.56
N THR A 66 15.83 -4.10 10.85
CA THR A 66 16.77 -5.07 11.37
C THR A 66 18.10 -4.42 11.74
N VAL A 67 18.65 -3.58 10.84
CA VAL A 67 19.90 -2.85 11.12
C VAL A 67 19.78 -1.96 12.35
N TYR A 68 18.61 -1.32 12.54
CA TYR A 68 18.37 -0.48 13.70
C TYR A 68 18.25 -1.29 15.00
N GLU A 69 17.57 -2.43 14.97
CA GLU A 69 17.44 -3.32 16.13
C GLU A 69 18.79 -3.91 16.56
N ASP A 70 19.57 -4.42 15.61
CA ASP A 70 20.93 -4.91 15.83
C ASP A 70 21.86 -3.82 16.38
N ALA A 71 21.73 -2.58 15.85
CA ALA A 71 22.50 -1.44 16.32
C ALA A 71 22.14 -1.05 17.76
N LEU A 72 20.85 -1.07 18.11
CA LEU A 72 20.41 -0.79 19.49
C LEU A 72 20.92 -1.83 20.47
N GLU A 73 20.95 -3.10 20.08
CA GLU A 73 21.50 -4.17 20.91
C GLU A 73 23.00 -3.95 21.17
N LYS A 74 23.76 -3.64 20.12
CA LYS A 74 25.19 -3.31 20.25
C LYS A 74 25.46 -2.04 21.04
N ILE A 75 24.64 -1.02 20.92
CA ILE A 75 24.73 0.21 21.71
C ILE A 75 24.56 -0.12 23.20
N LYS A 76 23.58 -0.96 23.57
CA LYS A 76 23.38 -1.38 24.95
C LYS A 76 24.55 -2.17 25.52
N GLU A 77 25.14 -3.06 24.71
CA GLU A 77 26.34 -3.79 25.12
C GLU A 77 27.50 -2.81 25.40
N ILE A 78 27.75 -1.84 24.51
CA ILE A 78 28.83 -0.86 24.67
C ILE A 78 28.59 0.02 25.89
N GLU A 79 27.36 0.47 26.15
CA GLU A 79 27.02 1.24 27.35
C GLU A 79 27.22 0.43 28.64
N ALA A 80 26.94 -0.89 28.60
CA ALA A 80 27.16 -1.76 29.76
C ALA A 80 28.66 -2.00 30.05
N GLU A 81 29.47 -2.13 29.00
CA GLU A 81 30.92 -2.28 29.12
C GLU A 81 31.63 -0.97 29.52
N ASN A 82 31.03 0.18 29.18
CA ASN A 82 31.62 1.50 29.38
C ASN A 82 30.63 2.44 30.10
N PRO A 83 30.53 2.40 31.45
CA PRO A 83 29.56 3.17 32.23
C PRO A 83 29.65 4.71 32.08
N GLY A 84 30.76 5.22 31.52
CA GLY A 84 30.95 6.65 31.23
C GLY A 84 30.45 7.11 29.86
N VAL A 85 30.04 6.18 29.00
CA VAL A 85 29.57 6.45 27.65
C VAL A 85 28.05 6.37 27.63
N LYS A 86 27.40 7.39 27.07
CA LYS A 86 25.95 7.40 26.87
C LYS A 86 25.62 7.79 25.42
N PHE A 87 24.83 6.97 24.77
CA PHE A 87 24.37 7.27 23.43
C PHE A 87 23.02 8.01 23.46
N ILE A 88 22.93 9.07 22.65
CA ILE A 88 21.70 9.87 22.53
C ILE A 88 21.27 9.81 21.07
N PRO A 89 20.12 9.16 20.74
CA PRO A 89 19.62 9.14 19.38
C PRO A 89 19.14 10.56 18.99
N LEU A 90 19.77 11.14 17.97
CA LEU A 90 19.43 12.46 17.46
C LEU A 90 18.36 12.41 16.39
N PHE A 91 18.44 11.42 15.50
CA PHE A 91 17.53 11.25 14.40
C PHE A 91 17.30 9.77 14.13
N ASN A 92 16.05 9.38 13.96
CA ASN A 92 15.67 7.98 13.74
C ASN A 92 14.55 7.91 12.67
N THR A 93 14.91 7.46 11.47
CA THR A 93 13.95 7.25 10.37
C THR A 93 13.13 5.97 10.56
N VAL A 94 13.68 4.97 11.28
CA VAL A 94 13.02 3.66 11.45
C VAL A 94 11.78 3.77 12.31
N LYS A 95 11.78 4.65 13.32
CA LYS A 95 10.58 4.92 14.12
C LYS A 95 9.41 5.34 13.23
N TYR A 96 9.67 6.26 12.29
CA TYR A 96 8.69 6.72 11.34
C TYR A 96 8.18 5.60 10.42
N THR A 97 9.08 4.73 9.95
CA THR A 97 8.70 3.57 9.12
C THR A 97 7.85 2.56 9.91
N LYS A 98 8.18 2.31 11.19
CA LYS A 98 7.37 1.43 12.06
C LYS A 98 5.97 2.02 12.31
N GLU A 99 5.88 3.29 12.65
CA GLU A 99 4.60 3.98 12.85
C GLU A 99 3.73 3.98 11.58
N GLN A 100 4.34 4.15 10.40
CA GLN A 100 3.64 4.03 9.11
C GLN A 100 3.15 2.60 8.85
N TYR A 101 3.96 1.59 9.17
CA TYR A 101 3.55 0.20 9.05
C TYR A 101 2.37 -0.13 9.98
N GLU A 102 2.46 0.25 11.24
CA GLU A 102 1.39 0.05 12.22
C GLU A 102 0.09 0.77 11.79
N SER A 103 0.21 2.01 11.31
CA SER A 103 -0.93 2.77 10.79
C SER A 103 -1.56 2.13 9.55
N ALA A 104 -0.74 1.64 8.61
CA ALA A 104 -1.23 0.95 7.41
C ALA A 104 -1.93 -0.37 7.76
N MET A 105 -1.35 -1.15 8.69
CA MET A 105 -1.96 -2.39 9.18
C MET A 105 -3.25 -2.13 9.95
N ALA A 106 -3.28 -1.11 10.80
CA ALA A 106 -4.50 -0.69 11.50
C ALA A 106 -5.59 -0.28 10.52
N ALA A 107 -5.28 0.57 9.54
CA ALA A 107 -6.24 0.99 8.51
C ALA A 107 -6.77 -0.20 7.69
N MET A 108 -5.91 -1.17 7.36
CA MET A 108 -6.31 -2.39 6.65
C MET A 108 -7.25 -3.26 7.50
N ILE A 109 -6.95 -3.44 8.79
CA ILE A 109 -7.79 -4.21 9.71
C ILE A 109 -9.12 -3.49 9.98
N GLU A 110 -9.09 -2.19 10.25
CA GLU A 110 -10.30 -1.39 10.47
C GLU A 110 -11.19 -1.37 9.22
N GLY A 111 -10.59 -1.18 8.04
CA GLY A 111 -11.30 -1.25 6.76
C GLY A 111 -11.91 -2.62 6.52
N ALA A 112 -11.20 -3.70 6.83
CA ALA A 112 -11.71 -5.07 6.72
C ALA A 112 -12.89 -5.31 7.68
N ILE A 113 -12.78 -4.88 8.94
CA ILE A 113 -13.87 -5.01 9.92
C ILE A 113 -15.10 -4.21 9.46
N LEU A 114 -14.90 -2.97 9.02
CA LEU A 114 -15.99 -2.13 8.54
C LEU A 114 -16.68 -2.76 7.31
N ALA A 115 -15.91 -3.26 6.36
CA ALA A 115 -16.44 -3.97 5.19
C ALA A 115 -17.27 -5.20 5.59
N VAL A 116 -16.78 -6.02 6.53
CA VAL A 116 -17.50 -7.19 7.05
C VAL A 116 -18.82 -6.77 7.72
N VAL A 117 -18.81 -5.70 8.51
CA VAL A 117 -20.01 -5.18 9.17
C VAL A 117 -21.04 -4.70 8.14
N VAL A 118 -20.59 -3.95 7.13
CA VAL A 118 -21.46 -3.46 6.05
C VAL A 118 -22.05 -4.63 5.26
N VAL A 119 -21.22 -5.60 4.86
CA VAL A 119 -21.69 -6.80 4.14
C VAL A 119 -22.71 -7.57 4.96
N PHE A 120 -22.45 -7.76 6.25
CA PHE A 120 -23.41 -8.43 7.15
C PHE A 120 -24.74 -7.69 7.23
N PHE A 121 -24.71 -6.37 7.30
CA PHE A 121 -25.92 -5.55 7.35
C PHE A 121 -26.78 -5.67 6.08
N PHE A 122 -26.13 -5.74 4.91
CA PHE A 122 -26.82 -5.83 3.62
C PHE A 122 -27.26 -7.26 3.28
N LEU A 123 -26.38 -8.26 3.43
CA LEU A 123 -26.67 -9.65 3.07
C LEU A 123 -27.52 -10.36 4.14
N ARG A 124 -27.39 -9.97 5.41
CA ARG A 124 -28.03 -10.60 6.58
C ARG A 124 -27.81 -12.12 6.65
N ASP A 125 -26.71 -12.58 6.08
CA ASP A 125 -26.24 -13.95 6.10
C ASP A 125 -24.79 -14.00 6.61
N TRP A 126 -24.61 -14.62 7.79
CA TRP A 126 -23.29 -14.70 8.42
C TRP A 126 -22.30 -15.55 7.61
N ARG A 127 -22.80 -16.56 6.83
CA ARG A 127 -21.95 -17.42 6.02
C ARG A 127 -21.41 -16.68 4.80
N ALA A 128 -22.28 -15.97 4.10
CA ALA A 128 -21.89 -15.11 3.01
C ALA A 128 -20.88 -14.04 3.46
N THR A 129 -21.13 -13.43 4.63
CA THR A 129 -20.23 -12.47 5.26
C THR A 129 -18.89 -13.10 5.63
N ALA A 130 -18.89 -14.31 6.21
CA ALA A 130 -17.65 -15.00 6.56
C ALA A 130 -16.80 -15.34 5.33
N ILE A 131 -17.40 -15.73 4.21
CA ILE A 131 -16.69 -16.01 2.96
C ILE A 131 -16.05 -14.71 2.41
N SER A 132 -16.80 -13.61 2.40
CA SER A 132 -16.26 -12.30 2.00
C SER A 132 -15.12 -11.85 2.92
N ALA A 133 -15.24 -12.07 4.22
CA ALA A 133 -14.19 -11.75 5.19
C ALA A 133 -12.90 -12.55 4.99
N VAL A 134 -13.02 -13.83 4.64
CA VAL A 134 -11.87 -14.72 4.36
C VAL A 134 -11.17 -14.33 3.05
N ALA A 135 -11.88 -13.76 2.08
CA ALA A 135 -11.28 -13.29 0.84
C ALA A 135 -10.22 -12.19 1.06
N ILE A 136 -10.35 -11.39 2.14
CA ILE A 136 -9.39 -10.31 2.46
C ILE A 136 -7.98 -10.87 2.71
N PRO A 137 -7.76 -11.74 3.70
CA PRO A 137 -6.42 -12.29 3.92
C PRO A 137 -5.94 -13.16 2.75
N LEU A 138 -6.85 -13.84 2.05
CA LEU A 138 -6.50 -14.64 0.87
C LEU A 138 -5.99 -13.79 -0.31
N SER A 139 -6.38 -12.52 -0.39
CA SER A 139 -5.87 -11.57 -1.39
C SER A 139 -4.61 -10.86 -0.90
N ALA A 140 -4.56 -10.50 0.39
CA ALA A 140 -3.46 -9.74 0.97
C ALA A 140 -2.18 -10.56 1.11
N ILE A 141 -2.25 -11.80 1.61
CA ILE A 141 -1.08 -12.65 1.84
C ILE A 141 -0.30 -12.92 0.54
N PRO A 142 -0.92 -13.35 -0.58
CA PRO A 142 -0.21 -13.49 -1.84
C PRO A 142 0.37 -12.18 -2.36
N THR A 143 -0.26 -11.04 -2.09
CA THR A 143 0.27 -9.73 -2.46
C THR A 143 1.61 -9.48 -1.80
N PHE A 144 1.75 -9.73 -0.49
CA PHE A 144 3.03 -9.63 0.21
C PHE A 144 4.08 -10.59 -0.36
N TRP A 145 3.70 -11.82 -0.67
CA TRP A 145 4.60 -12.79 -1.28
C TRP A 145 5.11 -12.35 -2.65
N PHE A 146 4.25 -11.80 -3.51
CA PHE A 146 4.67 -11.24 -4.80
C PHE A 146 5.55 -9.99 -4.64
N MET A 147 5.30 -9.16 -3.65
CA MET A 147 6.17 -8.01 -3.34
C MET A 147 7.58 -8.48 -2.98
N ASP A 148 7.71 -9.52 -2.16
CA ASP A 148 8.99 -10.13 -1.81
C ASP A 148 9.68 -10.74 -3.04
N LEU A 149 8.96 -11.48 -3.87
CA LEU A 149 9.45 -12.06 -5.12
C LEU A 149 9.98 -11.00 -6.09
N LEU A 150 9.35 -9.82 -6.14
CA LEU A 150 9.78 -8.69 -6.96
C LEU A 150 10.92 -7.87 -6.30
N GLY A 151 11.36 -8.26 -5.11
CA GLY A 151 12.39 -7.57 -4.35
C GLY A 151 11.95 -6.20 -3.81
N PHE A 152 10.66 -6.03 -3.56
CA PHE A 152 10.10 -4.79 -3.01
C PHE A 152 10.18 -4.82 -1.49
N ASN A 153 10.71 -3.75 -0.91
CA ASN A 153 10.71 -3.55 0.53
C ASN A 153 9.42 -2.84 0.97
N LEU A 154 9.01 -3.11 2.21
CA LEU A 154 7.96 -2.35 2.88
C LEU A 154 8.51 -0.95 3.21
N ASN A 155 8.27 -0.02 2.33
CA ASN A 155 8.58 1.39 2.49
C ASN A 155 7.29 2.20 2.56
N GLN A 156 7.40 3.49 2.86
CA GLN A 156 6.24 4.38 2.99
C GLN A 156 5.29 4.33 1.79
N LEU A 157 5.82 4.23 0.56
CA LEU A 157 4.99 4.22 -0.65
C LEU A 157 4.31 2.87 -0.86
N SER A 158 4.98 1.75 -0.58
CA SER A 158 4.36 0.43 -0.65
C SER A 158 3.29 0.24 0.45
N LEU A 159 3.52 0.78 1.65
CA LEU A 159 2.53 0.79 2.73
C LEU A 159 1.31 1.66 2.38
N LEU A 160 1.53 2.81 1.75
CA LEU A 160 0.46 3.65 1.22
C LEU A 160 -0.34 2.91 0.14
N ALA A 161 0.33 2.19 -0.76
CA ALA A 161 -0.33 1.36 -1.77
C ALA A 161 -1.22 0.29 -1.12
N LEU A 162 -0.72 -0.42 -0.11
CA LEU A 162 -1.47 -1.44 0.61
C LEU A 162 -2.70 -0.86 1.33
N ALA A 163 -2.55 0.29 1.99
CA ALA A 163 -3.65 0.99 2.64
C ALA A 163 -4.73 1.42 1.63
N LEU A 164 -4.32 1.96 0.47
CA LEU A 164 -5.22 2.33 -0.62
C LEU A 164 -5.99 1.12 -1.17
N VAL A 165 -5.28 0.01 -1.39
CA VAL A 165 -5.86 -1.18 -2.03
C VAL A 165 -6.70 -1.99 -1.06
N ALA A 166 -6.52 -1.84 0.26
CA ALA A 166 -7.28 -2.59 1.27
C ALA A 166 -8.80 -2.53 1.04
N GLY A 167 -9.33 -1.36 0.65
CA GLY A 167 -10.74 -1.20 0.29
C GLY A 167 -11.12 -1.93 -1.01
N VAL A 168 -10.24 -1.91 -2.00
CA VAL A 168 -10.48 -2.54 -3.32
C VAL A 168 -10.40 -4.06 -3.25
N LEU A 169 -9.54 -4.62 -2.37
CA LEU A 169 -9.39 -6.07 -2.18
C LEU A 169 -10.68 -6.77 -1.73
N VAL A 170 -11.56 -6.05 -1.08
CA VAL A 170 -12.82 -6.60 -0.55
C VAL A 170 -13.95 -6.52 -1.58
N ASP A 171 -13.92 -5.51 -2.42
CA ASP A 171 -15.04 -5.13 -3.29
C ASP A 171 -15.38 -6.22 -4.30
N ASP A 172 -14.39 -6.78 -4.97
CA ASP A 172 -14.60 -7.86 -5.96
C ASP A 172 -15.28 -9.10 -5.33
N ALA A 173 -14.86 -9.48 -4.11
CA ALA A 173 -15.44 -10.63 -3.40
C ALA A 173 -16.85 -10.34 -2.91
N ILE A 174 -17.16 -9.11 -2.53
CA ILE A 174 -18.51 -8.70 -2.10
C ILE A 174 -19.49 -8.82 -3.25
N VAL A 175 -19.12 -8.27 -4.41
CA VAL A 175 -19.97 -8.29 -5.61
C VAL A 175 -20.23 -9.72 -6.06
N GLU A 176 -19.22 -10.59 -6.01
CA GLU A 176 -19.35 -12.02 -6.34
C GLU A 176 -20.33 -12.74 -5.40
N ILE A 177 -20.16 -12.57 -4.07
CA ILE A 177 -21.04 -13.19 -3.07
C ILE A 177 -22.48 -12.67 -3.15
N GLU A 178 -22.64 -11.36 -3.34
CA GLU A 178 -23.99 -10.77 -3.50
C GLU A 178 -24.73 -11.38 -4.68
N ASN A 179 -24.04 -11.53 -5.82
CA ASN A 179 -24.62 -12.11 -7.01
C ASN A 179 -24.96 -13.59 -6.81
N ILE A 180 -24.09 -14.36 -6.15
CA ILE A 180 -24.36 -15.77 -5.81
C ILE A 180 -25.60 -15.87 -4.91
N VAL A 181 -25.68 -15.07 -3.85
CA VAL A 181 -26.84 -15.03 -2.95
C VAL A 181 -28.11 -14.64 -3.70
N ARG A 182 -28.03 -13.71 -4.65
CA ARG A 182 -29.16 -13.34 -5.52
C ARG A 182 -29.66 -14.53 -6.35
N HIS A 183 -28.74 -15.31 -6.97
CA HIS A 183 -29.11 -16.50 -7.71
C HIS A 183 -29.68 -17.60 -6.82
N MET A 184 -29.19 -17.76 -5.58
CA MET A 184 -29.76 -18.70 -4.60
C MET A 184 -31.19 -18.31 -4.21
N ARG A 185 -31.49 -17.02 -4.07
CA ARG A 185 -32.86 -16.51 -3.84
C ARG A 185 -33.82 -16.77 -4.97
N MET A 186 -33.31 -16.97 -6.21
CA MET A 186 -34.10 -17.41 -7.37
C MET A 186 -34.41 -18.93 -7.34
N GLY A 187 -34.08 -19.63 -6.26
CA GLY A 187 -34.35 -21.06 -6.07
C GLY A 187 -33.25 -22.01 -6.57
N LYS A 188 -32.08 -21.50 -6.96
CA LYS A 188 -30.95 -22.33 -7.39
C LYS A 188 -30.21 -22.91 -6.20
N THR A 189 -29.57 -24.07 -6.38
CA THR A 189 -28.64 -24.62 -5.39
C THR A 189 -27.40 -23.73 -5.30
N ALA A 190 -26.68 -23.75 -4.15
CA ALA A 190 -25.48 -22.96 -3.97
C ALA A 190 -24.43 -23.23 -5.07
N TYR A 191 -24.28 -24.50 -5.48
CA TYR A 191 -23.37 -24.91 -6.54
C TYR A 191 -23.75 -24.28 -7.90
N GLN A 192 -25.03 -24.43 -8.31
CA GLN A 192 -25.48 -23.87 -9.58
C GLN A 192 -25.49 -22.33 -9.54
N ALA A 193 -25.88 -21.73 -8.42
CA ALA A 193 -25.86 -20.29 -8.22
C ALA A 193 -24.43 -19.72 -8.36
N SER A 194 -23.42 -20.41 -7.83
CA SER A 194 -22.03 -19.97 -7.93
C SER A 194 -21.52 -20.00 -9.37
N ILE A 195 -21.91 -21.01 -10.17
CA ILE A 195 -21.53 -21.09 -11.59
C ILE A 195 -22.19 -19.97 -12.40
N ASP A 196 -23.52 -19.85 -12.26
CA ASP A 196 -24.29 -18.89 -13.05
C ASP A 196 -23.95 -17.43 -12.68
N ALA A 197 -23.73 -17.14 -11.39
CA ALA A 197 -23.32 -15.83 -10.92
C ALA A 197 -21.92 -15.49 -11.44
N ALA A 198 -20.97 -16.43 -11.34
CA ALA A 198 -19.62 -16.22 -11.83
C ALA A 198 -19.59 -15.97 -13.36
N ASP A 199 -20.44 -16.63 -14.14
CA ASP A 199 -20.54 -16.37 -15.58
C ASP A 199 -21.15 -14.99 -15.88
N GLU A 200 -22.22 -14.62 -15.18
CA GLU A 200 -22.94 -13.35 -15.39
C GLU A 200 -22.08 -12.10 -15.15
N ILE A 201 -21.33 -12.05 -14.05
CA ILE A 201 -20.54 -10.88 -13.68
C ILE A 201 -19.05 -11.00 -14.05
N GLY A 202 -18.65 -12.11 -14.66
CA GLY A 202 -17.24 -12.39 -14.95
C GLY A 202 -16.55 -11.31 -15.75
N LEU A 203 -17.13 -10.93 -16.87
CA LEU A 203 -16.55 -9.91 -17.74
C LEU A 203 -16.52 -8.51 -17.12
N PRO A 204 -17.59 -8.01 -16.45
CA PRO A 204 -17.56 -6.75 -15.71
C PRO A 204 -16.46 -6.70 -14.65
N VAL A 205 -16.32 -7.72 -13.81
CA VAL A 205 -15.30 -7.75 -12.74
C VAL A 205 -13.89 -7.76 -13.31
N VAL A 206 -13.64 -8.56 -14.35
CA VAL A 206 -12.35 -8.54 -15.04
C VAL A 206 -12.06 -7.16 -15.64
N ALA A 207 -13.06 -6.54 -16.27
CA ALA A 207 -12.89 -5.22 -16.90
C ALA A 207 -12.58 -4.14 -15.87
N THR A 208 -13.25 -4.11 -14.71
CA THR A 208 -12.98 -3.13 -13.65
C THR A 208 -11.60 -3.30 -13.07
N SER A 209 -11.16 -4.53 -12.76
CA SER A 209 -9.82 -4.82 -12.27
C SER A 209 -8.74 -4.42 -13.29
N PHE A 210 -8.93 -4.70 -14.58
CA PHE A 210 -7.99 -4.28 -15.62
C PHE A 210 -7.99 -2.77 -15.85
N CYS A 211 -9.09 -2.06 -15.61
CA CYS A 211 -9.09 -0.58 -15.60
C CYS A 211 -8.16 -0.04 -14.51
N ILE A 212 -8.19 -0.60 -13.31
CA ILE A 212 -7.28 -0.21 -12.22
C ILE A 212 -5.83 -0.53 -12.60
N VAL A 213 -5.57 -1.72 -13.14
CA VAL A 213 -4.24 -2.11 -13.64
C VAL A 213 -3.74 -1.15 -14.71
N ALA A 214 -4.59 -0.76 -15.67
CA ALA A 214 -4.24 0.17 -16.74
C ALA A 214 -3.86 1.57 -16.24
N VAL A 215 -4.39 1.99 -15.09
CA VAL A 215 -4.03 3.27 -14.45
C VAL A 215 -2.72 3.14 -13.66
N PHE A 216 -2.54 2.09 -12.87
CA PHE A 216 -1.41 1.97 -11.95
C PHE A 216 -0.17 1.32 -12.56
N PHE A 217 -0.30 0.49 -13.59
CA PHE A 217 0.83 -0.10 -14.28
C PHE A 217 1.79 0.96 -14.90
N PRO A 218 1.30 1.98 -15.64
CA PRO A 218 2.16 3.05 -16.11
C PRO A 218 2.88 3.82 -14.99
N VAL A 219 2.21 4.01 -13.84
CA VAL A 219 2.82 4.65 -12.67
C VAL A 219 4.01 3.83 -12.15
N GLY A 220 3.87 2.50 -12.08
CA GLY A 220 4.96 1.60 -11.71
C GLY A 220 6.07 1.51 -12.76
N ALA A 221 5.76 1.79 -14.03
CA ALA A 221 6.70 1.73 -15.15
C ALA A 221 7.35 3.08 -15.51
N MET A 222 7.13 4.14 -14.71
CA MET A 222 7.70 5.47 -14.97
C MET A 222 9.22 5.43 -15.01
N PRO A 223 9.87 6.12 -15.97
CA PRO A 223 11.33 6.25 -16.02
C PRO A 223 11.86 7.32 -15.06
N GLY A 224 13.17 7.28 -14.81
CA GLY A 224 13.88 8.33 -14.07
C GLY A 224 13.71 8.28 -12.56
N ILE A 225 13.95 9.40 -11.89
CA ILE A 225 13.90 9.50 -10.42
C ILE A 225 12.49 9.25 -9.90
N SER A 226 11.47 9.82 -10.54
CA SER A 226 10.07 9.57 -10.17
C SER A 226 9.72 8.09 -10.23
N GLY A 227 10.20 7.37 -11.25
CA GLY A 227 10.01 5.94 -11.36
C GLY A 227 10.64 5.14 -10.22
N GLN A 228 11.79 5.54 -9.70
CA GLN A 228 12.41 4.87 -8.55
C GLN A 228 11.52 4.95 -7.29
N PHE A 229 10.79 6.06 -7.10
CA PHE A 229 9.84 6.21 -6.01
C PHE A 229 8.54 5.45 -6.27
N PHE A 230 7.93 5.65 -7.42
CA PHE A 230 6.58 5.14 -7.70
C PHE A 230 6.54 3.69 -8.19
N LYS A 231 7.68 3.08 -8.50
CA LYS A 231 7.76 1.68 -8.95
C LYS A 231 7.11 0.72 -7.93
N ASN A 232 7.52 0.82 -6.67
CA ASN A 232 6.99 -0.03 -5.61
C ASN A 232 5.49 0.21 -5.39
N PHE A 233 5.07 1.47 -5.40
CA PHE A 233 3.66 1.84 -5.25
C PHE A 233 2.80 1.26 -6.37
N GLY A 234 3.12 1.57 -7.63
CA GLY A 234 2.32 1.16 -8.79
C GLY A 234 2.22 -0.36 -8.94
N PHE A 235 3.34 -1.07 -8.84
CA PHE A 235 3.32 -2.54 -8.95
C PHE A 235 2.69 -3.22 -7.76
N THR A 236 2.78 -2.67 -6.54
CA THR A 236 2.05 -3.22 -5.37
C THR A 236 0.55 -3.16 -5.59
N VAL A 237 0.03 -2.03 -6.10
CA VAL A 237 -1.40 -1.91 -6.44
C VAL A 237 -1.80 -2.91 -7.52
N VAL A 238 -1.01 -3.00 -8.60
CA VAL A 238 -1.29 -3.93 -9.71
C VAL A 238 -1.35 -5.37 -9.22
N VAL A 239 -0.36 -5.82 -8.45
CA VAL A 239 -0.32 -7.18 -7.92
C VAL A 239 -1.51 -7.43 -6.98
N ALA A 240 -1.80 -6.51 -6.09
CA ALA A 240 -2.89 -6.66 -5.15
C ALA A 240 -4.26 -6.78 -5.84
N VAL A 241 -4.52 -5.95 -6.85
CA VAL A 241 -5.76 -6.02 -7.65
C VAL A 241 -5.85 -7.32 -8.43
N LEU A 242 -4.75 -7.80 -9.03
CA LEU A 242 -4.74 -9.09 -9.72
C LEU A 242 -4.96 -10.28 -8.77
N MET A 243 -4.42 -10.20 -7.54
CA MET A 243 -4.67 -11.22 -6.51
C MET A 243 -6.12 -11.18 -6.02
N SER A 244 -6.71 -10.00 -5.83
CA SER A 244 -8.12 -9.83 -5.52
C SER A 244 -9.00 -10.46 -6.60
N LEU A 245 -8.74 -10.14 -7.85
CA LEU A 245 -9.44 -10.73 -9.00
C LEU A 245 -9.35 -12.26 -9.00
N ALA A 246 -8.16 -12.81 -8.78
CA ALA A 246 -7.97 -14.27 -8.74
C ALA A 246 -8.77 -14.92 -7.60
N VAL A 247 -8.75 -14.33 -6.42
CA VAL A 247 -9.51 -14.81 -5.25
C VAL A 247 -11.02 -14.70 -5.51
N ALA A 248 -11.48 -13.57 -6.00
CA ALA A 248 -12.90 -13.34 -6.28
C ALA A 248 -13.44 -14.29 -7.36
N ARG A 249 -12.65 -14.61 -8.37
CA ARG A 249 -13.08 -15.45 -9.49
C ARG A 249 -12.90 -16.95 -9.31
N MET A 250 -12.00 -17.37 -8.42
CA MET A 250 -11.68 -18.78 -8.21
C MET A 250 -12.09 -19.28 -6.82
N ILE A 251 -11.65 -18.57 -5.78
CA ILE A 251 -11.81 -19.04 -4.40
C ILE A 251 -13.20 -18.70 -3.86
N THR A 252 -13.66 -17.47 -4.10
CA THR A 252 -14.96 -17.01 -3.57
C THR A 252 -16.14 -17.86 -4.08
N PRO A 253 -16.30 -18.15 -5.38
CA PRO A 253 -17.37 -19.00 -5.87
C PRO A 253 -17.24 -20.45 -5.37
N MET A 254 -16.02 -20.96 -5.26
CA MET A 254 -15.76 -22.29 -4.72
C MET A 254 -16.22 -22.37 -3.25
N LEU A 255 -15.81 -21.43 -2.40
CA LEU A 255 -16.25 -21.40 -1.01
C LEU A 255 -17.77 -21.26 -0.90
N ALA A 256 -18.37 -20.41 -1.73
CA ALA A 256 -19.80 -20.21 -1.77
C ALA A 256 -20.55 -21.50 -2.13
N ALA A 257 -20.08 -22.23 -3.16
CA ALA A 257 -20.69 -23.48 -3.61
C ALA A 257 -20.76 -24.56 -2.50
N TYR A 258 -19.75 -24.61 -1.63
CA TYR A 258 -19.66 -25.63 -0.56
C TYR A 258 -20.19 -25.19 0.79
N PHE A 259 -20.09 -23.91 1.14
CA PHE A 259 -20.39 -23.42 2.49
C PHE A 259 -21.70 -22.65 2.59
N LEU A 260 -22.24 -22.09 1.49
CA LEU A 260 -23.56 -21.48 1.51
C LEU A 260 -24.66 -22.56 1.54
N LYS A 261 -25.67 -22.30 2.35
CA LYS A 261 -26.88 -23.10 2.36
C LYS A 261 -28.02 -22.31 1.75
N ALA A 262 -28.81 -22.96 0.92
CA ALA A 262 -30.05 -22.35 0.41
C ALA A 262 -30.95 -22.03 1.61
N HIS A 263 -31.12 -20.76 1.89
CA HIS A 263 -32.19 -20.31 2.77
C HIS A 263 -33.38 -19.99 1.86
N GLY A 264 -34.54 -20.58 2.14
CA GLY A 264 -35.77 -20.32 1.41
C GLY A 264 -36.04 -18.80 1.35
N GLU A 265 -36.91 -18.39 0.43
CA GLU A 265 -37.29 -17.01 0.11
C GLU A 265 -37.35 -16.11 1.34
N ALA A 266 -36.26 -15.42 1.67
CA ALA A 266 -36.35 -14.28 2.55
C ALA A 266 -36.81 -13.10 1.71
N ALA A 267 -38.06 -12.68 1.90
CA ALA A 267 -38.59 -11.44 1.39
C ALA A 267 -37.68 -10.29 1.86
N HIS A 268 -36.72 -9.92 0.99
CA HIS A 268 -35.87 -8.77 1.22
C HIS A 268 -36.30 -7.69 0.24
N GLY A 269 -36.74 -6.56 0.76
CA GLY A 269 -36.85 -5.38 -0.04
C GLY A 269 -38.08 -4.53 0.14
N GLU A 270 -38.91 -4.79 1.11
CA GLU A 270 -40.09 -3.95 1.37
C GLU A 270 -39.92 -3.17 2.67
N GLY A 271 -39.20 -2.07 2.57
CA GLY A 271 -39.11 -1.08 3.63
C GLY A 271 -39.34 0.32 3.04
N PRO A 272 -39.81 1.28 3.82
CA PRO A 272 -40.11 2.62 3.33
C PRO A 272 -38.92 3.35 2.70
N LEU A 273 -37.72 2.96 3.03
CA LEU A 273 -36.46 3.47 2.47
C LEU A 273 -36.23 2.91 1.06
N MET A 274 -36.47 1.62 0.84
CA MET A 274 -36.36 0.97 -0.46
C MET A 274 -37.45 1.50 -1.42
N ASP A 275 -38.65 1.72 -0.94
CA ASP A 275 -39.75 2.29 -1.74
C ASP A 275 -39.40 3.71 -2.22
N ARG A 276 -38.81 4.53 -1.35
CA ARG A 276 -38.30 5.86 -1.73
C ARG A 276 -37.18 5.75 -2.77
N TYR A 277 -36.23 4.90 -2.58
CA TYR A 277 -35.14 4.65 -3.54
C TYR A 277 -35.67 4.18 -4.89
N MET A 278 -36.57 3.19 -4.89
CA MET A 278 -37.20 2.66 -6.12
C MET A 278 -38.04 3.71 -6.83
N ASN A 279 -38.73 4.60 -6.09
CA ASN A 279 -39.47 5.69 -6.70
C ASN A 279 -38.54 6.72 -7.35
N VAL A 280 -37.43 7.06 -6.72
CA VAL A 280 -36.41 7.96 -7.32
C VAL A 280 -35.79 7.30 -8.55
N LEU A 281 -35.45 6.01 -8.46
CA LEU A 281 -34.88 5.25 -9.57
C LEU A 281 -35.84 5.15 -10.75
N ARG A 282 -37.13 4.81 -10.49
CA ARG A 282 -38.17 4.77 -11.52
C ARG A 282 -38.36 6.13 -12.16
N TRP A 283 -38.37 7.21 -11.36
CA TRP A 283 -38.45 8.56 -11.87
C TRP A 283 -37.26 8.92 -12.78
N SER A 284 -36.04 8.52 -12.40
CA SER A 284 -34.83 8.78 -13.21
C SER A 284 -34.77 7.93 -14.49
N LEU A 285 -35.36 6.72 -14.47
CA LEU A 285 -35.40 5.79 -15.59
C LEU A 285 -36.68 5.88 -16.44
N ASP A 286 -37.60 6.79 -16.12
CA ASP A 286 -38.88 6.94 -16.84
C ASP A 286 -38.62 7.33 -18.30
N ARG A 287 -38.63 6.31 -19.16
CA ARG A 287 -38.36 6.45 -20.60
C ARG A 287 -39.32 7.37 -21.30
N GLY A 288 -40.59 7.43 -20.84
CA GLY A 288 -41.59 8.31 -21.41
C GLY A 288 -41.19 9.78 -21.31
N LYS A 289 -40.68 10.19 -20.16
CA LYS A 289 -40.18 11.57 -19.95
C LYS A 289 -38.87 11.82 -20.73
N MET A 290 -38.02 10.81 -20.86
CA MET A 290 -36.78 10.94 -21.63
C MET A 290 -37.05 11.05 -23.13
N TYR A 291 -38.07 10.38 -23.67
CA TYR A 291 -38.47 10.51 -25.06
C TYR A 291 -39.13 11.88 -25.32
N ALA A 292 -40.00 12.36 -24.43
CA ALA A 292 -40.62 13.68 -24.54
C ALA A 292 -39.57 14.81 -24.49
N ALA A 293 -38.56 14.69 -23.65
CA ALA A 293 -37.44 15.64 -23.60
C ALA A 293 -36.57 15.62 -24.86
N ARG A 294 -36.43 14.46 -25.51
CA ARG A 294 -35.65 14.29 -26.76
C ARG A 294 -36.39 14.85 -27.98
N GLU A 295 -37.70 14.80 -27.96
CA GLU A 295 -38.56 15.34 -29.06
C GLU A 295 -38.86 16.85 -28.88
N GLY A 296 -38.33 17.49 -27.86
CA GLY A 296 -38.52 18.94 -27.65
C GLY A 296 -39.92 19.38 -27.21
N LEU A 297 -40.74 18.41 -26.79
CA LEU A 297 -42.13 18.65 -26.38
C LEU A 297 -42.26 19.17 -24.93
N GLU A 298 -41.22 19.13 -24.13
CA GLU A 298 -41.19 19.70 -22.78
C GLU A 298 -40.21 20.88 -22.69
N GLY A 299 -40.74 22.00 -22.18
CA GLY A 299 -40.03 23.27 -22.12
C GLY A 299 -38.81 23.30 -21.21
N PRO A 300 -38.05 24.40 -21.15
CA PRO A 300 -36.73 24.52 -20.56
C PRO A 300 -36.64 24.20 -19.04
N ARG A 301 -37.79 24.06 -18.37
CA ARG A 301 -37.88 23.85 -16.92
C ARG A 301 -37.29 22.49 -16.46
N HIS A 302 -37.41 21.42 -17.27
CA HIS A 302 -36.88 20.09 -16.90
C HIS A 302 -35.38 19.93 -17.16
N ARG A 303 -34.80 20.65 -18.12
CA ARG A 303 -33.36 20.70 -18.32
C ARG A 303 -32.61 21.19 -17.06
N TRP A 304 -33.18 22.18 -16.38
CA TRP A 304 -32.60 22.72 -15.13
C TRP A 304 -32.66 21.72 -13.97
N LEU A 305 -33.69 20.88 -13.90
CA LEU A 305 -33.77 19.84 -12.86
C LEU A 305 -32.67 18.76 -13.01
N TYR A 306 -32.34 18.38 -14.24
CA TYR A 306 -31.19 17.47 -14.48
C TYR A 306 -29.84 18.11 -14.14
N VAL A 307 -29.67 19.37 -14.53
CA VAL A 307 -28.45 20.12 -14.15
C VAL A 307 -28.38 20.32 -12.64
N LEU A 308 -29.47 20.60 -11.98
CA LEU A 308 -29.56 20.75 -10.51
C LEU A 308 -29.31 19.43 -9.78
N SER A 309 -29.79 18.29 -10.26
CA SER A 309 -29.53 16.98 -9.67
C SER A 309 -28.09 16.58 -9.85
N LEU A 310 -27.47 16.82 -11.00
CA LEU A 310 -26.06 16.61 -11.25
C LEU A 310 -25.19 17.50 -10.36
N LEU A 311 -25.58 18.77 -10.24
CA LEU A 311 -24.89 19.75 -9.39
C LEU A 311 -25.01 19.40 -7.90
N LEU A 312 -26.16 18.88 -7.47
CA LEU A 312 -26.39 18.39 -6.10
C LEU A 312 -25.50 17.18 -5.78
N VAL A 313 -25.37 16.22 -6.72
CA VAL A 313 -24.48 15.05 -6.57
C VAL A 313 -23.02 15.50 -6.49
N VAL A 314 -22.60 16.44 -7.34
CA VAL A 314 -21.24 16.99 -7.31
C VAL A 314 -20.99 17.78 -6.02
N LEU A 315 -21.95 18.58 -5.54
CA LEU A 315 -21.85 19.31 -4.28
C LEU A 315 -21.83 18.38 -3.06
N LEU A 316 -22.62 17.31 -3.08
CA LEU A 316 -22.56 16.27 -2.04
C LEU A 316 -21.22 15.53 -2.04
N ALA A 317 -20.67 15.21 -3.21
CA ALA A 317 -19.35 14.62 -3.34
C ALA A 317 -18.23 15.56 -2.83
N LEU A 318 -18.34 16.87 -3.09
CA LEU A 318 -17.42 17.90 -2.58
C LEU A 318 -17.59 18.21 -1.09
N ALA A 319 -18.77 17.98 -0.52
CA ALA A 319 -19.01 18.19 0.91
C ALA A 319 -18.55 17.01 1.79
N VAL A 320 -18.31 15.85 1.17
CA VAL A 320 -17.80 14.63 1.84
C VAL A 320 -16.28 14.47 1.68
N SER A 321 -15.65 15.21 0.75
CA SER A 321 -14.18 15.26 0.59
C SER A 321 -13.57 16.34 1.49
#